data_9c7b5cf2c997f0a1c4917d3b6aa7bebf
#
_entry.id   9c7b5cf2c997f0a1c4917d3b6aa7bebf
#
_cell.length_a   1.000
_cell.length_b   1.000
_cell.length_c   1.000
_cell.angle_alpha   90.00
_cell.angle_beta   90.00
_cell.angle_gamma   90.00
#
_symmetry.space_group_name_H-M   'P 1'
#
loop_
_entity.id
_entity.type
_entity.pdbx_description
1 polymer ?
#
loop_
_entity_poly.entity_id
_entity_poly.type
_entity_poly.pdbx_seq_one_letter_code
_entity_poly.pdbx_strand_id
1 'polypeptide(L)'
;MYKRQIEGNRKEVLNSASAVFQSKEAGTVDFVGNETEVFEEIRKLTQIFPSNYKDQSKVIDCVDDLNRLCENISAGNGKEILIQIADQNEFVELKKDYGNDMAIGFIRLDGETIGCIANKEERISAQGAKKAASFVKLCDAFGIGILTVTDTVGFVAEIEQEKELSQAIGAMTGAFVQATVPKVNVISKKAFGSAYVSMNSKSIGADFVYAWSDAKIGMMEADMAVKIMYPGANADVLKEKAKEYEELQSDVYTAARRGYVDTVIDPAETRKYVIGAFEMLYTKREMQIPKKHSVF
;
A
#
# COMPACT_ATOMS: atom_id res chain seq x y z
N MET A 1 26.77 -16.68 -1.20
CA MET A 1 26.63 -17.87 -0.35
C MET A 1 27.28 -17.58 1.01
N TYR A 2 26.51 -17.23 2.01
CA TYR A 2 27.03 -17.02 3.35
C TYR A 2 27.36 -18.37 3.97
N LYS A 3 28.63 -18.68 4.08
CA LYS A 3 29.04 -19.79 4.93
C LYS A 3 28.83 -19.39 6.40
N ARG A 4 27.69 -19.79 6.94
CA ARG A 4 27.49 -19.72 8.38
C ARG A 4 28.32 -20.80 9.06
N GLN A 5 29.50 -20.42 9.40
CA GLN A 5 30.44 -21.26 10.17
C GLN A 5 30.57 -20.80 11.60
N ILE A 6 29.54 -20.11 12.13
CA ILE A 6 29.52 -19.74 13.54
C ILE A 6 28.99 -20.95 14.29
N GLU A 7 29.88 -21.66 14.96
CA GLU A 7 29.55 -22.89 15.70
C GLU A 7 28.47 -22.68 16.77
N GLY A 8 28.34 -21.48 17.34
CA GLY A 8 27.29 -21.11 18.26
C GLY A 8 25.88 -21.27 17.73
N ASN A 9 25.66 -21.03 16.44
CA ASN A 9 24.34 -21.12 15.81
C ASN A 9 23.86 -22.56 15.54
N ARG A 10 24.71 -23.56 15.70
CA ARG A 10 24.30 -24.97 15.59
C ARG A 10 23.39 -25.45 16.69
N LYS A 11 23.35 -24.74 17.80
CA LYS A 11 22.50 -25.04 18.96
C LYS A 11 21.17 -24.28 18.95
N GLU A 12 20.99 -23.29 18.09
CA GLU A 12 19.76 -22.53 17.98
C GLU A 12 18.78 -23.23 17.05
N VAL A 13 17.53 -23.26 17.48
CA VAL A 13 16.38 -23.83 16.73
C VAL A 13 16.11 -23.05 15.43
N LEU A 14 16.57 -21.81 15.34
CA LEU A 14 16.38 -20.93 14.20
C LEU A 14 17.44 -21.18 13.10
N ASN A 15 17.06 -21.94 12.08
CA ASN A 15 17.87 -22.07 10.87
C ASN A 15 17.69 -20.85 9.98
N SER A 16 18.40 -19.76 10.27
CA SER A 16 18.31 -18.51 9.52
C SER A 16 18.86 -18.59 8.07
N ALA A 17 19.41 -19.73 7.66
CA ALA A 17 19.74 -20.01 6.25
C ALA A 17 18.57 -20.69 5.51
N SER A 18 17.51 -21.08 6.20
CA SER A 18 16.36 -21.73 5.58
C SER A 18 15.55 -20.73 4.73
N ALA A 19 14.92 -21.23 3.67
CA ALA A 19 14.00 -20.44 2.85
C ALA A 19 12.86 -19.86 3.67
N VAL A 20 12.36 -20.63 4.64
CA VAL A 20 11.27 -20.18 5.56
C VAL A 20 11.71 -18.97 6.40
N PHE A 21 12.89 -19.00 6.99
CA PHE A 21 13.39 -17.85 7.76
C PHE A 21 13.60 -16.65 6.84
N GLN A 22 14.17 -16.84 5.67
CA GLN A 22 14.43 -15.74 4.74
C GLN A 22 13.15 -15.14 4.16
N SER A 23 12.08 -15.92 4.00
CA SER A 23 10.80 -15.40 3.52
C SER A 23 9.96 -14.75 4.62
N LYS A 24 9.91 -15.33 5.83
CA LYS A 24 8.98 -14.89 6.89
C LYS A 24 9.57 -13.86 7.86
N GLU A 25 10.84 -14.07 8.23
CA GLU A 25 11.48 -13.26 9.27
C GLU A 25 12.37 -12.16 8.67
N ALA A 26 13.17 -12.52 7.67
CA ALA A 26 14.12 -11.58 7.09
C ALA A 26 13.57 -10.77 5.92
N GLY A 27 12.52 -11.24 5.24
CA GLY A 27 11.92 -10.56 4.09
C GLY A 27 12.84 -10.39 2.88
N THR A 28 13.86 -11.21 2.76
CA THR A 28 14.87 -11.10 1.67
C THR A 28 14.50 -11.88 0.41
N VAL A 29 13.49 -12.74 0.50
CA VAL A 29 13.05 -13.63 -0.59
C VAL A 29 11.63 -13.29 -0.98
N ASP A 30 11.38 -13.13 -2.27
CA ASP A 30 10.07 -12.78 -2.82
C ASP A 30 9.15 -14.00 -2.94
N PHE A 31 9.69 -15.14 -3.37
CA PHE A 31 8.93 -16.39 -3.54
C PHE A 31 9.66 -17.58 -2.90
N VAL A 32 8.88 -18.48 -2.33
CA VAL A 32 9.33 -19.78 -1.84
C VAL A 32 8.38 -20.84 -2.37
N GLY A 33 8.93 -21.87 -3.00
CA GLY A 33 8.18 -22.98 -3.58
C GLY A 33 9.12 -24.05 -4.10
N ASN A 34 8.58 -25.05 -4.77
CA ASN A 34 9.37 -25.99 -5.52
C ASN A 34 9.93 -25.33 -6.81
N GLU A 35 10.83 -26.02 -7.50
CA GLU A 35 11.52 -25.49 -8.68
C GLU A 35 10.54 -25.06 -9.78
N THR A 36 9.51 -25.84 -10.05
CA THR A 36 8.51 -25.53 -11.08
C THR A 36 7.72 -24.26 -10.72
N GLU A 37 7.23 -24.16 -9.48
CA GLU A 37 6.50 -23.00 -8.99
C GLU A 37 7.33 -21.72 -9.06
N VAL A 38 8.60 -21.79 -8.64
CA VAL A 38 9.49 -20.62 -8.69
C VAL A 38 9.76 -20.19 -10.13
N PHE A 39 9.97 -21.12 -11.07
CA PHE A 39 10.14 -20.77 -12.48
C PHE A 39 8.88 -20.19 -13.11
N GLU A 40 7.69 -20.62 -12.72
CA GLU A 40 6.44 -20.03 -13.17
C GLU A 40 6.32 -18.57 -12.71
N GLU A 41 6.64 -18.28 -11.45
CA GLU A 41 6.63 -16.90 -10.93
C GLU A 41 7.70 -16.02 -11.59
N ILE A 42 8.89 -16.55 -11.85
CA ILE A 42 9.94 -15.83 -12.60
C ILE A 42 9.45 -15.48 -14.02
N ARG A 43 8.77 -16.42 -14.70
CA ARG A 43 8.21 -16.13 -16.03
C ARG A 43 7.16 -15.03 -16.00
N LYS A 44 6.29 -15.02 -15.00
CA LYS A 44 5.32 -13.92 -14.79
C LYS A 44 6.03 -12.58 -14.60
N LEU A 45 7.04 -12.55 -13.73
CA LEU A 45 7.81 -11.31 -13.49
C LEU A 45 8.53 -10.81 -14.75
N THR A 46 9.10 -11.71 -15.58
CA THR A 46 9.75 -11.30 -16.83
C THR A 46 8.78 -10.72 -17.86
N GLN A 47 7.49 -10.96 -17.74
CA GLN A 47 6.45 -10.34 -18.56
C GLN A 47 6.00 -8.97 -18.02
N ILE A 48 6.18 -8.76 -16.71
CA ILE A 48 5.77 -7.55 -16.00
C ILE A 48 6.83 -6.46 -16.15
N PHE A 49 8.10 -6.81 -15.89
CA PHE A 49 9.19 -5.83 -15.93
C PHE A 49 9.56 -5.40 -17.35
N PRO A 50 9.93 -4.11 -17.52
CA PRO A 50 10.56 -3.67 -18.77
C PRO A 50 11.91 -4.36 -18.99
N SER A 51 12.41 -4.34 -20.23
CA SER A 51 13.71 -4.96 -20.57
C SER A 51 14.90 -4.29 -19.83
N ASN A 52 14.75 -3.02 -19.52
CA ASN A 52 15.70 -2.25 -18.71
C ASN A 52 14.99 -0.99 -18.13
N TYR A 53 15.66 -0.26 -17.25
CA TYR A 53 15.10 0.90 -16.57
C TYR A 53 14.77 2.11 -17.47
N LYS A 54 15.20 2.13 -18.72
CA LYS A 54 14.90 3.19 -19.70
C LYS A 54 13.70 2.85 -20.57
N ASP A 55 13.32 1.58 -20.63
CA ASP A 55 12.19 1.10 -21.41
C ASP A 55 10.90 1.22 -20.58
N GLN A 56 9.79 1.32 -21.24
CA GLN A 56 8.48 1.19 -20.62
C GLN A 56 8.10 -0.29 -20.46
N SER A 57 7.29 -0.60 -19.47
CA SER A 57 6.70 -1.93 -19.33
C SER A 57 5.90 -2.28 -20.58
N LYS A 58 5.92 -3.56 -20.96
CA LYS A 58 5.15 -4.02 -22.12
C LYS A 58 3.66 -3.90 -21.82
N VAL A 59 2.95 -3.17 -22.66
CA VAL A 59 1.50 -3.17 -22.68
C VAL A 59 1.03 -4.45 -23.38
N ILE A 60 0.09 -5.15 -22.78
CA ILE A 60 -0.55 -6.34 -23.36
C ILE A 60 -1.98 -5.96 -23.74
N ASP A 61 -2.48 -6.46 -24.85
CA ASP A 61 -3.87 -6.22 -25.25
C ASP A 61 -4.82 -6.65 -24.13
N CYS A 62 -5.57 -5.68 -23.61
CA CYS A 62 -6.57 -5.93 -22.58
C CYS A 62 -7.84 -6.48 -23.22
N VAL A 63 -8.28 -7.64 -22.75
CA VAL A 63 -9.55 -8.26 -23.16
C VAL A 63 -10.67 -8.05 -22.15
N ASP A 64 -10.37 -7.44 -21.02
CA ASP A 64 -11.31 -7.16 -19.93
C ASP A 64 -12.02 -5.81 -20.19
N ASP A 65 -13.28 -5.69 -19.78
CA ASP A 65 -14.01 -4.43 -19.90
C ASP A 65 -13.42 -3.36 -18.97
N LEU A 66 -13.02 -2.23 -19.54
CA LEU A 66 -12.45 -1.09 -18.80
C LEU A 66 -13.45 -0.51 -17.80
N ASN A 67 -14.74 -0.58 -18.12
CA ASN A 67 -15.83 -0.10 -17.26
C ASN A 67 -16.48 -1.20 -16.43
N ARG A 68 -15.86 -2.37 -16.34
CA ARG A 68 -16.37 -3.48 -15.54
C ARG A 68 -16.59 -3.03 -14.09
N LEU A 69 -17.83 -3.18 -13.62
CA LEU A 69 -18.17 -2.90 -12.23
C LEU A 69 -17.61 -4.00 -11.31
N CYS A 70 -17.02 -3.57 -10.21
CA CYS A 70 -16.50 -4.46 -9.19
C CYS A 70 -17.55 -4.68 -8.10
N GLU A 71 -18.48 -5.61 -8.32
CA GLU A 71 -19.55 -5.90 -7.37
C GLU A 71 -18.98 -6.45 -6.04
N ASN A 72 -19.53 -6.02 -4.91
CA ASN A 72 -19.14 -6.43 -3.57
C ASN A 72 -17.68 -6.12 -3.18
N ILE A 73 -17.01 -5.21 -3.89
CA ILE A 73 -15.61 -4.83 -3.62
C ILE A 73 -15.42 -4.28 -2.20
N SER A 74 -16.42 -3.61 -1.63
CA SER A 74 -16.39 -3.04 -0.28
C SER A 74 -16.30 -4.07 0.85
N ALA A 75 -16.68 -5.32 0.61
CA ALA A 75 -16.54 -6.41 1.58
C ALA A 75 -15.07 -6.89 1.71
N GLY A 76 -14.24 -6.66 0.70
CA GLY A 76 -12.85 -7.12 0.62
C GLY A 76 -11.88 -6.34 1.51
N ASN A 77 -10.74 -6.96 1.79
CA ASN A 77 -9.55 -6.28 2.30
C ASN A 77 -8.74 -5.67 1.12
N GLY A 78 -7.70 -4.93 1.42
CA GLY A 78 -6.91 -4.24 0.39
C GLY A 78 -6.38 -5.15 -0.72
N LYS A 79 -5.96 -6.38 -0.41
CA LYS A 79 -5.52 -7.37 -1.42
C LYS A 79 -6.68 -7.83 -2.30
N GLU A 80 -7.83 -8.10 -1.73
CA GLU A 80 -9.02 -8.55 -2.48
C GLU A 80 -9.53 -7.45 -3.39
N ILE A 81 -9.44 -6.19 -2.96
CA ILE A 81 -9.73 -5.03 -3.79
C ILE A 81 -8.81 -5.00 -5.01
N LEU A 82 -7.50 -5.17 -4.81
CA LEU A 82 -6.52 -5.20 -5.90
C LEU A 82 -6.83 -6.31 -6.92
N ILE A 83 -7.17 -7.50 -6.45
CA ILE A 83 -7.54 -8.63 -7.33
C ILE A 83 -8.79 -8.28 -8.14
N GLN A 84 -9.81 -7.70 -7.52
CA GLN A 84 -11.06 -7.39 -8.22
C GLN A 84 -10.92 -6.31 -9.29
N ILE A 85 -10.07 -5.30 -9.08
CA ILE A 85 -9.86 -4.25 -10.08
C ILE A 85 -8.89 -4.66 -11.18
N ALA A 86 -8.04 -5.68 -10.96
CA ALA A 86 -7.04 -6.15 -11.91
C ALA A 86 -7.68 -6.75 -13.17
N ASP A 87 -6.98 -6.62 -14.30
CA ASP A 87 -7.31 -7.34 -15.52
C ASP A 87 -7.29 -8.85 -15.22
N GLN A 88 -8.35 -9.55 -15.64
CA GLN A 88 -8.52 -10.99 -15.42
C GLN A 88 -8.42 -11.43 -13.94
N ASN A 89 -8.54 -10.48 -12.99
CA ASN A 89 -8.36 -10.68 -11.55
C ASN A 89 -6.99 -11.27 -11.17
N GLU A 90 -5.94 -10.95 -11.94
CA GLU A 90 -4.59 -11.44 -11.67
C GLU A 90 -3.81 -10.46 -10.79
N PHE A 91 -3.26 -10.96 -9.68
CA PHE A 91 -2.36 -10.23 -8.79
C PHE A 91 -1.11 -11.05 -8.51
N VAL A 92 0.04 -10.55 -8.95
CA VAL A 92 1.35 -11.18 -8.71
C VAL A 92 1.92 -10.61 -7.42
N GLU A 93 1.63 -11.28 -6.30
CA GLU A 93 2.05 -10.83 -4.97
C GLU A 93 3.51 -11.18 -4.69
N LEU A 94 4.29 -10.20 -4.23
CA LEU A 94 5.66 -10.40 -3.75
C LEU A 94 5.71 -10.48 -2.23
N LYS A 95 6.69 -11.23 -1.69
CA LYS A 95 6.93 -11.32 -0.23
C LYS A 95 5.66 -11.62 0.57
N LYS A 96 4.84 -12.54 0.07
CA LYS A 96 3.53 -12.85 0.68
C LYS A 96 3.60 -13.27 2.15
N ASP A 97 4.71 -13.85 2.56
CA ASP A 97 4.93 -14.40 3.91
C ASP A 97 5.60 -13.41 4.88
N TYR A 98 6.08 -12.25 4.39
CA TYR A 98 6.72 -11.20 5.20
C TYR A 98 5.79 -9.99 5.34
N GLY A 99 5.71 -9.40 6.54
CA GLY A 99 4.86 -8.24 6.81
C GLY A 99 3.42 -8.52 6.32
N ASN A 100 2.73 -9.46 6.97
CA ASN A 100 1.43 -9.97 6.51
C ASN A 100 0.31 -8.94 6.54
N ASP A 101 0.48 -7.85 7.26
CA ASP A 101 -0.41 -6.70 7.29
C ASP A 101 -0.40 -5.88 5.98
N MET A 102 0.62 -6.08 5.13
CA MET A 102 0.79 -5.36 3.87
C MET A 102 0.90 -6.31 2.69
N ALA A 103 0.13 -6.10 1.63
CA ALA A 103 0.31 -6.73 0.33
C ALA A 103 1.08 -5.81 -0.60
N ILE A 104 2.04 -6.35 -1.33
CA ILE A 104 2.75 -5.68 -2.42
C ILE A 104 2.81 -6.60 -3.63
N GLY A 105 2.78 -6.06 -4.82
CA GLY A 105 2.85 -6.84 -6.04
C GLY A 105 2.40 -6.05 -7.26
N PHE A 106 2.13 -6.75 -8.32
CA PHE A 106 1.77 -6.15 -9.60
C PHE A 106 0.41 -6.64 -10.07
N ILE A 107 -0.35 -5.74 -10.66
CA ILE A 107 -1.55 -6.01 -11.44
C ILE A 107 -1.39 -5.45 -12.86
N ARG A 108 -2.30 -5.80 -13.74
CA ARG A 108 -2.49 -5.08 -14.99
C ARG A 108 -3.80 -4.32 -14.96
N LEU A 109 -3.77 -3.12 -15.52
CA LEU A 109 -4.94 -2.27 -15.73
C LEU A 109 -4.87 -1.75 -17.16
N ASP A 110 -5.84 -2.13 -17.97
CA ASP A 110 -5.84 -1.86 -19.42
C ASP A 110 -4.54 -2.33 -20.11
N GLY A 111 -4.06 -3.52 -19.69
CA GLY A 111 -2.83 -4.10 -20.18
C GLY A 111 -1.53 -3.48 -19.66
N GLU A 112 -1.59 -2.32 -19.00
CA GLU A 112 -0.42 -1.68 -18.39
C GLU A 112 -0.07 -2.33 -17.04
N THR A 113 1.23 -2.42 -16.75
CA THR A 113 1.72 -2.90 -15.46
C THR A 113 1.68 -1.81 -14.41
N ILE A 114 1.00 -2.07 -13.30
CA ILE A 114 0.91 -1.17 -12.14
C ILE A 114 1.43 -1.88 -10.90
N GLY A 115 2.34 -1.22 -10.17
CA GLY A 115 2.79 -1.65 -8.86
C GLY A 115 1.76 -1.30 -7.80
N CYS A 116 1.38 -2.29 -6.98
CA CYS A 116 0.30 -2.13 -6.02
C CYS A 116 0.76 -2.35 -4.60
N ILE A 117 0.27 -1.51 -3.70
CA ILE A 117 0.49 -1.60 -2.26
C ILE A 117 -0.86 -1.48 -1.57
N ALA A 118 -1.21 -2.45 -0.73
CA ALA A 118 -2.46 -2.39 0.02
C ALA A 118 -2.26 -2.96 1.42
N ASN A 119 -2.76 -2.27 2.43
CA ASN A 119 -2.81 -2.86 3.75
C ASN A 119 -3.98 -3.86 3.84
N LYS A 120 -3.71 -5.02 4.43
CA LYS A 120 -4.68 -6.10 4.64
C LYS A 120 -5.32 -6.04 6.02
N GLU A 121 -4.66 -5.34 6.93
CA GLU A 121 -5.09 -5.13 8.31
C GLU A 121 -5.16 -3.63 8.61
N GLU A 122 -5.99 -3.25 9.57
CA GLU A 122 -6.20 -1.84 9.93
C GLU A 122 -4.96 -1.16 10.54
N ARG A 123 -3.96 -1.93 11.00
CA ARG A 123 -2.73 -1.38 11.58
C ARG A 123 -1.50 -1.83 10.81
N ILE A 124 -0.62 -0.89 10.54
CA ILE A 124 0.60 -1.11 9.77
C ILE A 124 1.75 -1.44 10.72
N SER A 125 2.42 -2.57 10.49
CA SER A 125 3.61 -2.99 11.22
C SER A 125 4.89 -2.33 10.69
N ALA A 126 5.96 -2.38 11.47
CA ALA A 126 7.28 -1.96 11.00
C ALA A 126 7.75 -2.79 9.79
N GLN A 127 7.44 -4.09 9.77
CA GLN A 127 7.77 -4.97 8.65
C GLN A 127 6.96 -4.62 7.40
N GLY A 128 5.65 -4.37 7.55
CA GLY A 128 4.78 -3.92 6.46
C GLY A 128 5.24 -2.60 5.84
N ALA A 129 5.61 -1.63 6.69
CA ALA A 129 6.13 -0.35 6.24
C ALA A 129 7.48 -0.49 5.48
N LYS A 130 8.42 -1.32 5.97
CA LYS A 130 9.68 -1.61 5.27
C LYS A 130 9.45 -2.30 3.93
N LYS A 131 8.52 -3.25 3.89
CA LYS A 131 8.10 -3.97 2.68
C LYS A 131 7.56 -2.99 1.64
N ALA A 132 6.64 -2.11 2.02
CA ALA A 132 6.11 -1.06 1.15
C ALA A 132 7.21 -0.13 0.64
N ALA A 133 8.09 0.37 1.52
CA ALA A 133 9.18 1.27 1.15
C ALA A 133 10.12 0.67 0.09
N SER A 134 10.50 -0.59 0.25
CA SER A 134 11.37 -1.27 -0.72
C SER A 134 10.69 -1.47 -2.07
N PHE A 135 9.39 -1.73 -2.06
CA PHE A 135 8.61 -1.93 -3.27
C PHE A 135 8.38 -0.63 -4.04
N VAL A 136 8.08 0.49 -3.35
CA VAL A 136 8.02 1.81 -3.98
C VAL A 136 9.31 2.14 -4.72
N LYS A 137 10.47 1.91 -4.08
CA LYS A 137 11.78 2.13 -4.70
C LYS A 137 12.00 1.25 -5.94
N LEU A 138 11.51 0.01 -5.91
CA LEU A 138 11.57 -0.90 -7.05
C LEU A 138 10.72 -0.38 -8.22
N CYS A 139 9.48 0.03 -7.96
CA CYS A 139 8.59 0.58 -8.98
C CYS A 139 9.18 1.84 -9.60
N ASP A 140 9.66 2.77 -8.78
CA ASP A 140 10.28 4.03 -9.24
C ASP A 140 11.54 3.77 -10.09
N ALA A 141 12.37 2.79 -9.70
CA ALA A 141 13.58 2.42 -10.44
C ALA A 141 13.27 1.87 -11.85
N PHE A 142 12.11 1.27 -12.05
CA PHE A 142 11.68 0.71 -13.34
C PHE A 142 10.61 1.56 -14.05
N GLY A 143 10.28 2.73 -13.53
CA GLY A 143 9.29 3.63 -14.14
C GLY A 143 7.86 3.08 -14.10
N ILE A 144 7.53 2.20 -13.15
CA ILE A 144 6.21 1.58 -12.98
C ILE A 144 5.35 2.45 -12.09
N GLY A 145 4.16 2.84 -12.55
CA GLY A 145 3.19 3.60 -11.75
C GLY A 145 2.74 2.85 -10.50
N ILE A 146 2.39 3.58 -9.44
CA ILE A 146 2.06 3.01 -8.12
C ILE A 146 0.61 3.30 -7.77
N LEU A 147 -0.13 2.24 -7.46
CA LEU A 147 -1.45 2.28 -6.85
C LEU A 147 -1.36 1.87 -5.38
N THR A 148 -1.94 2.68 -4.50
CA THR A 148 -2.14 2.30 -3.09
C THR A 148 -3.63 2.13 -2.80
N VAL A 149 -3.97 1.11 -2.00
CA VAL A 149 -5.30 0.95 -1.40
C VAL A 149 -5.14 1.10 0.10
N THR A 150 -5.79 2.11 0.67
CA THR A 150 -5.62 2.51 2.07
C THR A 150 -6.87 2.20 2.88
N ASP A 151 -6.69 1.39 3.94
CA ASP A 151 -7.67 1.15 5.00
C ASP A 151 -6.92 1.02 6.33
N THR A 152 -6.63 2.14 7.01
CA THR A 152 -5.78 2.12 8.20
C THR A 152 -6.27 3.05 9.31
N VAL A 153 -6.17 2.58 10.55
CA VAL A 153 -6.43 3.36 11.76
C VAL A 153 -5.15 3.83 12.46
N GLY A 154 -3.99 3.32 12.04
CA GLY A 154 -2.72 3.67 12.67
C GLY A 154 -1.61 2.64 12.46
N PHE A 155 -0.54 2.80 13.22
CA PHE A 155 0.54 1.83 13.30
C PHE A 155 0.32 0.85 14.46
N VAL A 156 0.99 -0.31 14.41
CA VAL A 156 0.99 -1.28 15.51
C VAL A 156 1.73 -0.68 16.70
N ALA A 157 1.06 -0.63 17.87
CA ALA A 157 1.58 -0.06 19.10
C ALA A 157 2.05 -1.16 20.06
N GLU A 158 3.09 -1.89 19.68
CA GLU A 158 3.74 -2.92 20.48
C GLU A 158 5.21 -2.56 20.70
N ILE A 159 5.74 -2.79 21.91
CA ILE A 159 7.12 -2.40 22.29
C ILE A 159 8.16 -2.96 21.32
N GLU A 160 8.01 -4.20 20.85
CA GLU A 160 8.94 -4.81 19.91
C GLU A 160 8.88 -4.14 18.52
N GLN A 161 7.69 -3.73 18.09
CA GLN A 161 7.50 -3.00 16.84
C GLN A 161 8.06 -1.56 16.94
N GLU A 162 7.86 -0.90 18.08
CA GLU A 162 8.31 0.48 18.27
C GLU A 162 9.82 0.67 18.16
N LYS A 163 10.62 -0.37 18.40
CA LYS A 163 12.08 -0.33 18.22
C LYS A 163 12.50 0.04 16.80
N GLU A 164 11.72 -0.37 15.82
CA GLU A 164 12.04 -0.20 14.40
C GLU A 164 11.04 0.70 13.66
N LEU A 165 9.89 0.96 14.28
CA LEU A 165 8.73 1.59 13.65
C LEU A 165 9.05 2.99 13.12
N SER A 166 9.72 3.82 13.90
CA SER A 166 10.06 5.21 13.49
C SER A 166 10.92 5.23 12.22
N GLN A 167 11.91 4.34 12.14
CA GLN A 167 12.76 4.22 10.96
C GLN A 167 11.97 3.66 9.76
N ALA A 168 11.10 2.68 10.00
CA ALA A 168 10.28 2.08 8.96
C ALA A 168 9.26 3.09 8.36
N ILE A 169 8.62 3.90 9.21
CA ILE A 169 7.73 4.99 8.79
C ILE A 169 8.50 6.03 7.97
N GLY A 170 9.66 6.45 8.45
CA GLY A 170 10.52 7.39 7.73
C GLY A 170 10.92 6.86 6.35
N ALA A 171 11.30 5.58 6.27
CA ALA A 171 11.65 4.94 5.02
C ALA A 171 10.47 4.85 4.03
N MET A 172 9.26 4.48 4.52
CA MET A 172 8.05 4.40 3.69
C MET A 172 7.62 5.78 3.19
N THR A 173 7.52 6.75 4.08
CA THR A 173 7.17 8.13 3.71
C THR A 173 8.18 8.71 2.74
N GLY A 174 9.48 8.54 3.01
CA GLY A 174 10.56 9.02 2.16
C GLY A 174 10.56 8.36 0.78
N ALA A 175 10.22 7.07 0.68
CA ALA A 175 10.09 6.39 -0.60
C ALA A 175 8.97 6.98 -1.46
N PHE A 176 7.77 7.19 -0.90
CA PHE A 176 6.67 7.81 -1.64
C PHE A 176 6.96 9.26 -2.05
N VAL A 177 7.56 10.05 -1.16
CA VAL A 177 7.92 11.46 -1.46
C VAL A 177 8.95 11.55 -2.58
N GLN A 178 9.88 10.60 -2.65
CA GLN A 178 10.97 10.63 -3.63
C GLN A 178 10.60 9.97 -4.97
N ALA A 179 9.56 9.13 -5.00
CA ALA A 179 9.12 8.46 -6.22
C ALA A 179 8.56 9.47 -7.23
N THR A 180 9.06 9.38 -8.47
CA THR A 180 8.72 10.27 -9.60
C THR A 180 7.68 9.70 -10.52
N VAL A 181 7.37 8.42 -10.39
CA VAL A 181 6.35 7.72 -11.17
C VAL A 181 4.93 8.20 -10.82
N PRO A 182 3.93 7.94 -11.68
CA PRO A 182 2.53 8.16 -11.34
C PRO A 182 2.14 7.50 -10.01
N LYS A 183 1.46 8.24 -9.14
CA LYS A 183 1.04 7.78 -7.80
C LYS A 183 -0.44 8.02 -7.58
N VAL A 184 -1.21 6.95 -7.51
CA VAL A 184 -2.66 6.99 -7.26
C VAL A 184 -2.96 6.33 -5.92
N ASN A 185 -3.85 6.93 -5.13
CA ASN A 185 -4.30 6.36 -3.86
C ASN A 185 -5.82 6.20 -3.86
N VAL A 186 -6.30 5.04 -3.42
CA VAL A 186 -7.71 4.76 -3.17
C VAL A 186 -7.92 4.53 -1.68
N ILE A 187 -8.68 5.40 -1.03
CA ILE A 187 -9.08 5.23 0.36
C ILE A 187 -10.38 4.43 0.37
N SER A 188 -10.30 3.17 0.82
CA SER A 188 -11.43 2.24 0.74
C SER A 188 -12.36 2.30 1.96
N LYS A 189 -11.83 2.47 3.17
CA LYS A 189 -12.64 2.49 4.39
C LYS A 189 -12.16 3.55 5.37
N LYS A 190 -11.06 3.27 6.07
CA LYS A 190 -10.53 4.13 7.12
C LYS A 190 -9.19 4.73 6.72
N ALA A 191 -8.97 5.99 7.07
CA ALA A 191 -7.71 6.67 6.82
C ALA A 191 -7.41 7.65 7.96
N PHE A 192 -6.74 7.18 9.01
CA PHE A 192 -6.50 7.97 10.21
C PHE A 192 -5.02 8.21 10.49
N GLY A 193 -4.75 9.43 10.95
CA GLY A 193 -3.48 9.83 11.54
C GLY A 193 -2.27 9.73 10.61
N SER A 194 -1.09 9.52 11.22
CA SER A 194 0.17 9.47 10.50
C SER A 194 0.31 8.25 9.57
N ALA A 195 -0.36 7.14 9.87
CA ALA A 195 -0.36 5.96 9.01
C ALA A 195 -1.02 6.25 7.66
N TYR A 196 -2.19 6.91 7.67
CA TYR A 196 -2.81 7.41 6.44
C TYR A 196 -1.89 8.36 5.67
N VAL A 197 -1.28 9.34 6.36
CA VAL A 197 -0.38 10.29 5.68
C VAL A 197 0.76 9.56 4.97
N SER A 198 1.36 8.56 5.62
CA SER A 198 2.49 7.80 5.09
C SER A 198 2.11 6.83 3.96
N MET A 199 0.83 6.49 3.80
CA MET A 199 0.30 5.62 2.74
C MET A 199 -0.09 6.41 1.49
N ASN A 200 0.88 7.09 0.87
CA ASN A 200 0.69 7.80 -0.39
C ASN A 200 -0.50 8.78 -0.35
N SER A 201 -0.58 9.60 0.70
CA SER A 201 -1.62 10.62 0.79
C SER A 201 -1.34 11.81 -0.13
N LYS A 202 -2.36 12.64 -0.36
CA LYS A 202 -2.20 13.92 -1.09
C LYS A 202 -1.11 14.80 -0.48
N SER A 203 -0.97 14.78 0.84
CA SER A 203 0.02 15.58 1.58
C SER A 203 1.47 15.22 1.30
N ILE A 204 1.75 14.01 0.84
CA ILE A 204 3.10 13.54 0.49
C ILE A 204 3.31 13.35 -1.02
N GLY A 205 2.40 13.89 -1.83
CA GLY A 205 2.58 13.99 -3.28
C GLY A 205 1.91 12.90 -4.10
N ALA A 206 0.80 12.29 -3.64
CA ALA A 206 -0.05 11.52 -4.53
C ALA A 206 -0.63 12.41 -5.64
N ASP A 207 -0.61 11.94 -6.87
CA ASP A 207 -1.14 12.66 -8.03
C ASP A 207 -2.68 12.70 -7.97
N PHE A 208 -3.29 11.53 -7.76
CA PHE A 208 -4.74 11.40 -7.53
C PHE A 208 -5.03 10.64 -6.24
N VAL A 209 -6.00 11.13 -5.51
CA VAL A 209 -6.57 10.47 -4.31
C VAL A 209 -8.06 10.32 -4.50
N TYR A 210 -8.51 9.10 -4.63
CA TYR A 210 -9.92 8.73 -4.64
C TYR A 210 -10.32 8.21 -3.25
N ALA A 211 -11.55 8.44 -2.86
CA ALA A 211 -12.10 7.85 -1.66
C ALA A 211 -13.49 7.28 -1.93
N TRP A 212 -13.81 6.16 -1.32
CA TRP A 212 -15.15 5.63 -1.36
C TRP A 212 -16.12 6.52 -0.58
N SER A 213 -17.38 6.50 -0.97
CA SER A 213 -18.41 7.39 -0.42
C SER A 213 -18.67 7.20 1.09
N ASP A 214 -18.35 6.01 1.61
CA ASP A 214 -18.49 5.65 3.02
C ASP A 214 -17.17 5.69 3.81
N ALA A 215 -16.08 6.13 3.19
CA ALA A 215 -14.77 6.21 3.83
C ALA A 215 -14.75 7.23 4.96
N LYS A 216 -13.98 6.93 6.00
CA LYS A 216 -13.75 7.80 7.16
C LYS A 216 -12.31 8.29 7.17
N ILE A 217 -12.12 9.59 7.13
CA ILE A 217 -10.80 10.22 6.98
C ILE A 217 -10.60 11.27 8.05
N GLY A 218 -9.57 11.16 8.87
CA GLY A 218 -9.34 12.10 9.94
C GLY A 218 -8.03 11.93 10.70
N MET A 219 -7.89 12.63 11.80
CA MET A 219 -6.70 12.53 12.65
C MET A 219 -6.69 11.26 13.50
N MET A 220 -7.85 10.86 14.01
CA MET A 220 -8.03 9.65 14.83
C MET A 220 -9.49 9.22 14.81
N GLU A 221 -9.76 8.00 15.24
CA GLU A 221 -11.12 7.49 15.39
C GLU A 221 -11.91 8.30 16.42
N ALA A 222 -13.21 8.48 16.17
CA ALA A 222 -14.08 9.33 16.97
C ALA A 222 -14.11 8.93 18.46
N ASP A 223 -14.15 7.62 18.74
CA ASP A 223 -14.15 7.10 20.12
C ASP A 223 -12.89 7.46 20.91
N MET A 224 -11.76 7.57 20.25
CA MET A 224 -10.52 8.03 20.88
C MET A 224 -10.50 9.53 21.07
N ALA A 225 -10.94 10.27 20.05
CA ALA A 225 -10.98 11.74 20.09
C ALA A 225 -11.86 12.25 21.24
N VAL A 226 -13.05 11.70 21.40
CA VAL A 226 -13.98 12.17 22.45
C VAL A 226 -13.52 11.83 23.85
N LYS A 227 -12.80 10.71 24.06
CA LYS A 227 -12.18 10.39 25.37
C LYS A 227 -11.13 11.42 25.78
N ILE A 228 -10.41 11.98 24.79
CA ILE A 228 -9.41 13.03 25.03
C ILE A 228 -10.09 14.38 25.25
N MET A 229 -11.13 14.68 24.44
CA MET A 229 -11.82 15.97 24.49
C MET A 229 -12.74 16.13 25.72
N TYR A 230 -13.32 15.03 26.19
CA TYR A 230 -14.30 15.01 27.30
C TYR A 230 -13.88 14.03 28.41
N PRO A 231 -12.75 14.27 29.08
CA PRO A 231 -12.26 13.37 30.11
C PRO A 231 -13.26 13.31 31.29
N GLY A 232 -13.66 12.10 31.65
CA GLY A 232 -14.59 11.87 32.77
C GLY A 232 -16.08 11.96 32.40
N ALA A 233 -16.43 12.17 31.14
CA ALA A 233 -17.83 12.11 30.70
C ALA A 233 -18.37 10.68 30.78
N ASN A 234 -19.68 10.55 31.00
CA ASN A 234 -20.35 9.24 31.00
C ASN A 234 -20.44 8.63 29.60
N ALA A 235 -20.73 7.32 29.53
CA ALA A 235 -20.74 6.56 28.29
C ALA A 235 -21.74 7.10 27.25
N ASP A 236 -22.89 7.61 27.68
CA ASP A 236 -23.92 8.10 26.76
C ASP A 236 -23.50 9.41 26.12
N VAL A 237 -22.93 10.34 26.90
CA VAL A 237 -22.35 11.59 26.38
C VAL A 237 -21.20 11.30 25.43
N LEU A 238 -20.31 10.33 25.74
CA LEU A 238 -19.20 9.96 24.86
C LEU A 238 -19.71 9.42 23.52
N LYS A 239 -20.76 8.60 23.52
CA LYS A 239 -21.36 8.08 22.28
C LYS A 239 -21.98 9.18 21.42
N GLU A 240 -22.73 10.10 22.04
CA GLU A 240 -23.32 11.24 21.34
C GLU A 240 -22.22 12.11 20.70
N LYS A 241 -21.19 12.45 21.48
CA LYS A 241 -20.08 13.28 21.01
C LYS A 241 -19.21 12.56 19.97
N ALA A 242 -19.08 11.23 20.04
CA ALA A 242 -18.37 10.46 19.02
C ALA A 242 -19.10 10.55 17.68
N LYS A 243 -20.41 10.41 17.66
CA LYS A 243 -21.21 10.56 16.45
C LYS A 243 -21.11 11.98 15.86
N GLU A 244 -21.22 13.00 16.70
CA GLU A 244 -21.03 14.40 16.30
C GLU A 244 -19.63 14.65 15.70
N TYR A 245 -18.58 14.11 16.35
CA TYR A 245 -17.21 14.20 15.86
C TYR A 245 -17.04 13.49 14.51
N GLU A 246 -17.61 12.30 14.37
CA GLU A 246 -17.53 11.52 13.14
C GLU A 246 -18.16 12.28 11.96
N GLU A 247 -19.37 12.82 12.15
CA GLU A 247 -20.08 13.61 11.13
C GLU A 247 -19.34 14.90 10.75
N LEU A 248 -18.71 15.57 11.70
CA LEU A 248 -18.04 16.85 11.47
C LEU A 248 -16.60 16.74 10.98
N GLN A 249 -15.85 15.73 11.44
CA GLN A 249 -14.40 15.66 11.25
C GLN A 249 -13.92 14.47 10.45
N SER A 250 -14.67 13.36 10.42
CA SER A 250 -14.24 12.13 9.78
C SER A 250 -14.99 11.84 8.48
N ASP A 251 -15.97 12.64 8.12
CA ASP A 251 -16.73 12.47 6.88
C ASP A 251 -15.85 12.71 5.64
N VAL A 252 -15.99 11.84 4.64
CA VAL A 252 -15.23 11.88 3.39
C VAL A 252 -15.40 13.21 2.64
N TYR A 253 -16.60 13.78 2.64
CA TYR A 253 -16.86 15.07 1.97
C TYR A 253 -16.19 16.24 2.68
N THR A 254 -16.01 16.15 4.00
CA THR A 254 -15.21 17.12 4.75
C THR A 254 -13.74 17.05 4.36
N ALA A 255 -13.19 15.85 4.17
CA ALA A 255 -11.83 15.67 3.67
C ALA A 255 -11.67 16.17 2.23
N ALA A 256 -12.65 15.92 1.36
CA ALA A 256 -12.65 16.41 -0.02
C ALA A 256 -12.71 17.94 -0.08
N ARG A 257 -13.56 18.60 0.73
CA ARG A 257 -13.61 20.07 0.82
C ARG A 257 -12.29 20.70 1.28
N ARG A 258 -11.48 19.96 2.03
CA ARG A 258 -10.15 20.40 2.49
C ARG A 258 -9.04 20.08 1.48
N GLY A 259 -9.35 19.44 0.35
CA GLY A 259 -8.39 19.09 -0.69
C GLY A 259 -7.53 17.84 -0.42
N TYR A 260 -7.93 17.00 0.53
CA TYR A 260 -7.24 15.72 0.79
C TYR A 260 -7.67 14.58 -0.14
N VAL A 261 -8.83 14.73 -0.77
CA VAL A 261 -9.41 13.78 -1.72
C VAL A 261 -9.80 14.56 -2.98
N ASP A 262 -9.38 14.07 -4.14
CA ASP A 262 -9.70 14.71 -5.42
C ASP A 262 -11.13 14.36 -5.88
N THR A 263 -11.56 13.12 -5.67
CA THR A 263 -12.90 12.67 -6.06
C THR A 263 -13.41 11.59 -5.11
N VAL A 264 -14.67 11.75 -4.69
CA VAL A 264 -15.41 10.70 -3.98
C VAL A 264 -16.09 9.81 -5.02
N ILE A 265 -15.86 8.51 -4.95
CA ILE A 265 -16.31 7.54 -5.97
C ILE A 265 -17.19 6.45 -5.36
N ASP A 266 -18.02 5.84 -6.19
CA ASP A 266 -18.70 4.60 -5.84
C ASP A 266 -17.66 3.45 -5.79
N PRO A 267 -17.67 2.60 -4.75
CA PRO A 267 -16.76 1.46 -4.67
C PRO A 267 -16.75 0.59 -5.93
N ALA A 268 -17.91 0.32 -6.52
CA ALA A 268 -18.04 -0.52 -7.70
C ALA A 268 -17.34 0.06 -8.94
N GLU A 269 -17.18 1.37 -9.02
CA GLU A 269 -16.55 2.06 -10.16
C GLU A 269 -15.01 2.24 -9.99
N THR A 270 -14.42 1.71 -8.92
CA THR A 270 -12.99 1.93 -8.59
C THR A 270 -12.06 1.61 -9.77
N ARG A 271 -12.28 0.49 -10.49
CA ARG A 271 -11.47 0.09 -11.65
C ARG A 271 -11.42 1.20 -12.71
N LYS A 272 -12.55 1.70 -13.13
CA LYS A 272 -12.68 2.75 -14.16
C LYS A 272 -11.93 4.03 -13.78
N TYR A 273 -12.09 4.48 -12.55
CA TYR A 273 -11.41 5.69 -12.07
C TYR A 273 -9.90 5.53 -11.98
N VAL A 274 -9.43 4.36 -11.55
CA VAL A 274 -7.98 4.08 -11.45
C VAL A 274 -7.34 3.99 -12.83
N ILE A 275 -7.98 3.31 -13.80
CA ILE A 275 -7.52 3.27 -15.21
C ILE A 275 -7.41 4.69 -15.74
N GLY A 276 -8.49 5.48 -15.67
CA GLY A 276 -8.49 6.86 -16.17
C GLY A 276 -7.44 7.75 -15.51
N ALA A 277 -7.12 7.53 -14.22
CA ALA A 277 -6.03 8.25 -13.55
C ALA A 277 -4.66 7.94 -14.16
N PHE A 278 -4.34 6.66 -14.39
CA PHE A 278 -3.06 6.28 -14.98
C PHE A 278 -2.96 6.74 -16.43
N GLU A 279 -4.03 6.69 -17.22
CA GLU A 279 -4.09 7.28 -18.57
C GLU A 279 -3.77 8.79 -18.55
N MET A 280 -4.39 9.55 -17.65
CA MET A 280 -4.10 10.99 -17.51
C MET A 280 -2.65 11.25 -17.10
N LEU A 281 -2.05 10.36 -16.31
CA LEU A 281 -0.68 10.49 -15.79
C LEU A 281 0.39 9.90 -16.73
N TYR A 282 0.01 9.31 -17.87
CA TYR A 282 0.94 8.67 -18.80
C TYR A 282 2.10 9.57 -19.22
N THR A 283 1.85 10.85 -19.38
CA THR A 283 2.88 11.85 -19.75
C THR A 283 3.59 12.49 -18.56
N LYS A 284 3.29 12.07 -17.33
CA LYS A 284 3.95 12.61 -16.14
C LYS A 284 5.47 12.52 -16.28
N ARG A 285 6.13 13.64 -16.07
CA ARG A 285 7.59 13.74 -15.99
C ARG A 285 7.95 14.64 -14.82
N GLU A 286 8.56 14.05 -13.84
CA GLU A 286 9.00 14.75 -12.62
C GLU A 286 10.52 14.63 -12.51
N MET A 287 11.19 15.75 -12.30
CA MET A 287 12.63 15.75 -12.09
C MET A 287 12.93 15.73 -10.60
N GLN A 288 13.75 14.79 -10.18
CA GLN A 288 14.27 14.80 -8.82
C GLN A 288 15.28 15.93 -8.62
N ILE A 289 15.29 16.48 -7.41
CA ILE A 289 16.34 17.39 -6.99
C ILE A 289 17.68 16.63 -7.06
N PRO A 290 18.70 17.15 -7.74
CA PRO A 290 19.99 16.48 -7.86
C PRO A 290 20.66 16.38 -6.48
N LYS A 291 20.67 15.19 -5.94
CA LYS A 291 21.34 14.82 -4.68
C LYS A 291 21.92 13.41 -4.80
N LYS A 292 23.01 13.16 -4.09
CA LYS A 292 23.71 11.88 -4.19
C LYS A 292 23.00 10.74 -3.47
N HIS A 293 22.44 10.99 -2.31
CA HIS A 293 21.78 9.99 -1.47
C HIS A 293 20.54 10.57 -0.80
N SER A 294 19.58 9.70 -0.53
CA SER A 294 18.47 10.01 0.38
C SER A 294 18.88 9.69 1.82
N VAL A 295 18.09 10.19 2.77
CA VAL A 295 18.33 9.94 4.21
C VAL A 295 17.82 8.54 4.61
N PHE A 296 16.90 7.96 3.81
CA PHE A 296 16.23 6.67 4.08
C PHE A 296 16.34 5.72 2.89
#